data_12edd3b0e34ea8934e41ee14ab546973
#
_entry.id   12edd3b0e34ea8934e41ee14ab546973
#
_cell.length_a   1.000
_cell.length_b   1.000
_cell.length_c   1.000
_cell.angle_alpha   90.00
_cell.angle_beta   90.00
_cell.angle_gamma   90.00
#
_symmetry.space_group_name_H-M   'P 1'
#
loop_
_entity.id
_entity.type
_entity.pdbx_description
1 polymer ?
#
loop_
_entity_poly.entity_id
_entity_poly.type
_entity_poly.pdbx_seq_one_letter_code
_entity_poly.pdbx_strand_id
1 'polypeptide(L)'
;MTGAEKGFLLLTGQLGNPDRKALTTPQLRLLGQRMRQMPHVETNRDLQVDDLRKIGYGEEMARRIVALLEEEELLEYYCLQALKKDCSCLSRVSGAYPAALRQILGDDSPGCLWAKGELSLLAMPKIALVGSRELNRENRVFAEAVGFQAAAQGYVLVSGNARGADKTAQEACLAAGGRVISVVADRLDSHRAKENVLYLSEDGFDCPFTAQRAISRNRVIHALAEKTFVAQCGYQTGGTWDGTVKNLRFGYSAVYCFADGSPAQQLLEQMGAECIGVGQLADISCLQKLNRGFFEQ
;
A
#
# COMPACT_ATOMS: atom_id res chain seq x y z
N MET A 1 -4.45 -3.69 -22.14
CA MET A 1 -3.18 -3.86 -21.39
C MET A 1 -2.04 -4.06 -22.38
N THR A 2 -0.89 -3.42 -22.13
CA THR A 2 0.37 -3.66 -22.85
C THR A 2 1.01 -4.97 -22.40
N GLY A 3 1.97 -5.51 -23.16
CA GLY A 3 2.73 -6.71 -22.74
C GLY A 3 3.45 -6.53 -21.40
N ALA A 4 4.01 -5.35 -21.15
CA ALA A 4 4.64 -5.03 -19.86
C ALA A 4 3.63 -5.04 -18.69
N GLU A 5 2.43 -4.51 -18.88
CA GLU A 5 1.38 -4.55 -17.87
C GLU A 5 0.93 -5.99 -17.57
N LYS A 6 0.72 -6.81 -18.61
CA LYS A 6 0.41 -8.23 -18.46
C LYS A 6 1.53 -8.95 -17.70
N GLY A 7 2.80 -8.72 -18.06
CA GLY A 7 3.95 -9.34 -17.42
C GLY A 7 4.01 -9.07 -15.90
N PHE A 8 3.77 -7.84 -15.44
CA PHE A 8 3.71 -7.56 -13.99
C PHE A 8 2.58 -8.31 -13.28
N LEU A 9 1.39 -8.37 -13.88
CA LEU A 9 0.25 -9.09 -13.32
C LEU A 9 0.50 -10.60 -13.28
N LEU A 10 1.04 -11.17 -14.35
CA LEU A 10 1.41 -12.58 -14.44
C LEU A 10 2.48 -12.97 -13.41
N LEU A 11 3.48 -12.12 -13.22
CA LEU A 11 4.56 -12.44 -12.29
C LEU A 11 4.15 -12.30 -10.82
N THR A 12 3.21 -11.41 -10.47
CA THR A 12 2.92 -11.04 -9.07
C THR A 12 1.52 -11.43 -8.58
N GLY A 13 0.55 -11.65 -9.46
CA GLY A 13 -0.83 -11.98 -9.08
C GLY A 13 -0.99 -13.46 -8.71
N GLN A 14 -1.89 -13.77 -7.77
CA GLN A 14 -2.31 -15.16 -7.51
C GLN A 14 -3.36 -15.66 -8.52
N LEU A 15 -4.00 -14.75 -9.23
CA LEU A 15 -4.98 -15.00 -10.28
C LEU A 15 -6.08 -16.02 -9.90
N GLY A 16 -6.57 -15.93 -8.65
CA GLY A 16 -7.60 -16.80 -8.12
C GLY A 16 -7.12 -18.19 -7.66
N ASN A 17 -5.84 -18.49 -7.79
CA ASN A 17 -5.25 -19.75 -7.34
C ASN A 17 -4.26 -19.49 -6.19
N PRO A 18 -4.63 -19.82 -4.93
CA PRO A 18 -3.76 -19.61 -3.76
C PRO A 18 -2.46 -20.44 -3.81
N ASP A 19 -2.45 -21.54 -4.55
CA ASP A 19 -1.26 -22.40 -4.70
C ASP A 19 -0.30 -21.88 -5.80
N ARG A 20 -0.73 -20.88 -6.56
CA ARG A 20 0.10 -20.23 -7.57
C ARG A 20 1.31 -19.56 -6.92
N LYS A 21 2.50 -20.00 -7.31
CA LYS A 21 3.77 -19.50 -6.77
C LYS A 21 4.21 -18.20 -7.48
N ALA A 22 3.39 -17.15 -7.41
CA ALA A 22 3.76 -15.83 -7.90
C ALA A 22 5.07 -15.33 -7.25
N LEU A 23 5.75 -14.37 -7.89
CA LEU A 23 6.97 -13.80 -7.34
C LEU A 23 6.65 -12.91 -6.13
N THR A 24 7.42 -13.07 -5.08
CA THR A 24 7.41 -12.16 -3.94
C THR A 24 8.04 -10.81 -4.31
N THR A 25 7.77 -9.75 -3.55
CA THR A 25 8.36 -8.42 -3.79
C THR A 25 9.90 -8.46 -3.90
N PRO A 26 10.66 -9.17 -3.02
CA PRO A 26 12.11 -9.30 -3.18
C PRO A 26 12.53 -10.03 -4.46
N GLN A 27 11.78 -11.06 -4.87
CA GLN A 27 12.07 -11.78 -6.12
C GLN A 27 11.80 -10.92 -7.36
N LEU A 28 10.70 -10.14 -7.36
CA LEU A 28 10.39 -9.20 -8.42
C LEU A 28 11.46 -8.09 -8.51
N ARG A 29 11.89 -7.55 -7.36
CA ARG A 29 12.98 -6.57 -7.30
C ARG A 29 14.27 -7.12 -7.90
N LEU A 30 14.67 -8.33 -7.50
CA LEU A 30 15.87 -8.98 -8.04
C LEU A 30 15.75 -9.21 -9.55
N LEU A 31 14.58 -9.62 -10.04
CA LEU A 31 14.34 -9.78 -11.47
C LEU A 31 14.52 -8.45 -12.21
N GLY A 32 13.91 -7.37 -11.72
CA GLY A 32 14.06 -6.04 -12.30
C GLY A 32 15.52 -5.55 -12.32
N GLN A 33 16.27 -5.79 -11.24
CA GLN A 33 17.70 -5.43 -11.16
C GLN A 33 18.53 -6.19 -12.19
N ARG A 34 18.34 -7.50 -12.32
CA ARG A 34 19.06 -8.34 -13.28
C ARG A 34 18.69 -8.01 -14.73
N MET A 35 17.40 -7.78 -15.00
CA MET A 35 16.94 -7.39 -16.34
C MET A 35 17.53 -6.07 -16.81
N ARG A 36 17.75 -5.10 -15.93
CA ARG A 36 18.43 -3.83 -16.26
C ARG A 36 19.90 -4.01 -16.66
N GLN A 37 20.52 -5.11 -16.27
CA GLN A 37 21.92 -5.44 -16.63
C GLN A 37 22.02 -6.21 -17.95
N MET A 38 20.90 -6.67 -18.51
CA MET A 38 20.92 -7.30 -19.82
C MET A 38 21.29 -6.25 -20.88
N PRO A 39 22.25 -6.54 -21.79
CA PRO A 39 22.38 -5.76 -23.00
C PRO A 39 21.03 -5.78 -23.72
N HIS A 40 20.65 -4.66 -24.35
CA HIS A 40 19.40 -4.56 -25.11
C HIS A 40 19.33 -5.70 -26.13
N VAL A 41 18.77 -6.81 -25.72
CA VAL A 41 18.37 -7.88 -26.62
C VAL A 41 17.13 -7.38 -27.33
N GLU A 42 17.02 -7.60 -28.61
CA GLU A 42 15.81 -7.31 -29.39
C GLU A 42 14.59 -7.79 -28.63
N THR A 43 13.82 -6.85 -28.10
CA THR A 43 12.72 -7.08 -27.15
C THR A 43 11.42 -7.56 -27.83
N ASN A 44 11.54 -8.03 -29.09
CA ASN A 44 10.40 -8.42 -29.91
C ASN A 44 10.01 -9.90 -29.73
N ARG A 45 10.58 -10.61 -28.77
CA ARG A 45 10.24 -12.00 -28.46
C ARG A 45 10.03 -12.22 -26.97
N ASP A 46 9.31 -13.27 -26.63
CA ASP A 46 9.06 -13.67 -25.26
C ASP A 46 10.36 -14.09 -24.54
N LEU A 47 10.41 -13.80 -23.23
CA LEU A 47 11.52 -14.17 -22.37
C LEU A 47 11.65 -15.68 -22.26
N GLN A 48 12.84 -16.20 -22.53
CA GLN A 48 13.13 -17.64 -22.51
C GLN A 48 13.96 -18.03 -21.27
N VAL A 49 13.94 -19.32 -20.94
CA VAL A 49 14.72 -19.87 -19.81
C VAL A 49 16.21 -19.53 -19.92
N ASP A 50 16.77 -19.64 -21.13
CA ASP A 50 18.19 -19.34 -21.39
C ASP A 50 18.53 -17.88 -21.16
N ASP A 51 17.63 -16.93 -21.42
CA ASP A 51 17.85 -15.52 -21.14
C ASP A 51 17.98 -15.27 -19.64
N LEU A 52 17.11 -15.89 -18.86
CA LEU A 52 17.15 -15.82 -17.40
C LEU A 52 18.41 -16.46 -16.81
N ARG A 53 18.86 -17.57 -17.40
CA ARG A 53 20.13 -18.21 -16.99
C ARG A 53 21.34 -17.33 -17.24
N LYS A 54 21.38 -16.60 -18.36
CA LYS A 54 22.46 -15.64 -18.69
C LYS A 54 22.58 -14.51 -17.66
N ILE A 55 21.48 -14.14 -17.01
CA ILE A 55 21.47 -13.12 -15.94
C ILE A 55 21.55 -13.73 -14.52
N GLY A 56 21.94 -15.00 -14.43
CA GLY A 56 22.31 -15.64 -13.16
C GLY A 56 21.17 -16.33 -12.41
N TYR A 57 20.06 -16.68 -13.07
CA TYR A 57 19.04 -17.56 -12.47
C TYR A 57 19.41 -19.03 -12.64
N GLY A 58 19.13 -19.81 -11.57
CA GLY A 58 19.15 -21.26 -11.67
C GLY A 58 17.97 -21.77 -12.52
N GLU A 59 18.12 -22.97 -13.08
CA GLU A 59 17.17 -23.61 -13.99
C GLU A 59 15.73 -23.61 -13.45
N GLU A 60 15.53 -24.01 -12.19
CA GLU A 60 14.19 -24.11 -11.57
C GLU A 60 13.49 -22.73 -11.52
N MET A 61 14.19 -21.70 -11.07
CA MET A 61 13.61 -20.36 -11.00
C MET A 61 13.37 -19.76 -12.38
N ALA A 62 14.26 -20.00 -13.34
CA ALA A 62 14.10 -19.54 -14.71
C ALA A 62 12.86 -20.18 -15.36
N ARG A 63 12.68 -21.48 -15.23
CA ARG A 63 11.47 -22.18 -15.71
C ARG A 63 10.21 -21.68 -15.03
N ARG A 64 10.25 -21.43 -13.72
CA ARG A 64 9.11 -20.87 -12.98
C ARG A 64 8.73 -19.49 -13.51
N ILE A 65 9.69 -18.58 -13.75
CA ILE A 65 9.41 -17.24 -14.27
C ILE A 65 8.75 -17.33 -15.65
N VAL A 66 9.29 -18.16 -16.56
CA VAL A 66 8.73 -18.36 -17.91
C VAL A 66 7.31 -18.93 -17.82
N ALA A 67 7.11 -20.00 -17.04
CA ALA A 67 5.78 -20.62 -16.86
C ALA A 67 4.74 -19.62 -16.33
N LEU A 68 5.12 -18.72 -15.41
CA LEU A 68 4.22 -17.67 -14.94
C LEU A 68 3.82 -16.69 -16.06
N LEU A 69 4.74 -16.38 -16.98
CA LEU A 69 4.48 -15.46 -18.11
C LEU A 69 3.62 -16.10 -19.20
N GLU A 70 3.62 -17.41 -19.32
CA GLU A 70 2.82 -18.16 -20.31
C GLU A 70 1.33 -18.29 -19.94
N GLU A 71 0.93 -17.93 -18.71
CA GLU A 71 -0.46 -18.06 -18.23
C GLU A 71 -1.38 -16.90 -18.65
N GLU A 72 -1.24 -16.38 -19.88
CA GLU A 72 -2.04 -15.23 -20.35
C GLU A 72 -3.56 -15.50 -20.35
N GLU A 73 -3.99 -16.69 -20.73
CA GLU A 73 -5.42 -17.05 -20.74
C GLU A 73 -6.01 -17.01 -19.33
N LEU A 74 -5.25 -17.47 -18.33
CA LEU A 74 -5.65 -17.40 -16.93
C LEU A 74 -5.77 -15.95 -16.47
N LEU A 75 -4.82 -15.08 -16.84
CA LEU A 75 -4.88 -13.65 -16.53
C LEU A 75 -6.11 -12.99 -17.16
N GLU A 76 -6.38 -13.25 -18.44
CA GLU A 76 -7.53 -12.68 -19.14
C GLU A 76 -8.85 -13.11 -18.51
N TYR A 77 -8.98 -14.40 -18.20
CA TYR A 77 -10.13 -14.92 -17.46
C TYR A 77 -10.30 -14.23 -16.11
N TYR A 78 -9.21 -14.11 -15.33
CA TYR A 78 -9.23 -13.50 -14.01
C TYR A 78 -9.61 -12.00 -14.06
N CYS A 79 -9.09 -11.27 -15.04
CA CYS A 79 -9.47 -9.87 -15.27
C CYS A 79 -10.95 -9.73 -15.65
N LEU A 80 -11.50 -10.64 -16.45
CA LEU A 80 -12.93 -10.65 -16.76
C LEU A 80 -13.79 -10.93 -15.53
N GLN A 81 -13.36 -11.81 -14.62
CA GLN A 81 -14.06 -12.04 -13.35
C GLN A 81 -14.00 -10.80 -12.45
N ALA A 82 -12.85 -10.11 -12.42
CA ALA A 82 -12.71 -8.85 -11.68
C ALA A 82 -13.69 -7.78 -12.17
N LEU A 83 -13.79 -7.59 -13.49
CA LEU A 83 -14.71 -6.63 -14.09
C LEU A 83 -16.18 -6.90 -13.71
N LYS A 84 -16.61 -8.18 -13.67
CA LYS A 84 -17.96 -8.56 -13.21
C LYS A 84 -18.23 -8.21 -11.73
N LYS A 85 -17.19 -7.90 -10.97
CA LYS A 85 -17.23 -7.49 -9.57
C LYS A 85 -16.93 -6.00 -9.37
N ASP A 86 -16.95 -5.22 -10.44
CA ASP A 86 -16.56 -3.80 -10.45
C ASP A 86 -15.14 -3.57 -9.94
N CYS A 87 -14.27 -4.55 -10.14
CA CYS A 87 -12.85 -4.46 -9.79
C CYS A 87 -12.00 -4.28 -11.04
N SER A 88 -10.98 -3.45 -10.96
CA SER A 88 -9.99 -3.22 -12.01
C SER A 88 -8.57 -3.47 -11.50
N CYS A 89 -7.63 -3.75 -12.39
CA CYS A 89 -6.22 -3.89 -12.04
C CYS A 89 -5.41 -2.69 -12.54
N LEU A 90 -4.44 -2.29 -11.74
CA LEU A 90 -3.48 -1.23 -12.01
C LEU A 90 -2.08 -1.85 -11.96
N SER A 91 -1.47 -2.10 -13.10
CA SER A 91 -0.09 -2.57 -13.17
C SER A 91 0.88 -1.45 -12.78
N ARG A 92 2.00 -1.79 -12.14
CA ARG A 92 3.06 -0.82 -11.77
C ARG A 92 3.49 0.09 -12.92
N VAL A 93 3.44 -0.38 -14.15
CA VAL A 93 3.85 0.36 -15.34
C VAL A 93 2.71 1.11 -16.03
N SER A 94 1.47 0.96 -15.57
CA SER A 94 0.34 1.70 -16.14
C SER A 94 0.35 3.17 -15.71
N GLY A 95 -0.20 4.05 -16.56
CA GLY A 95 -0.34 5.47 -16.24
C GLY A 95 -1.26 5.76 -15.04
N ALA A 96 -2.23 4.87 -14.77
CA ALA A 96 -3.17 5.00 -13.66
C ALA A 96 -2.59 4.52 -12.32
N TYR A 97 -1.43 3.85 -12.31
CA TYR A 97 -0.78 3.42 -11.06
C TYR A 97 -0.26 4.64 -10.28
N PRO A 98 -0.45 4.70 -8.94
CA PRO A 98 -0.05 5.85 -8.14
C PRO A 98 1.45 6.17 -8.27
N ALA A 99 1.78 7.35 -8.78
CA ALA A 99 3.17 7.78 -8.94
C ALA A 99 3.92 7.81 -7.60
N ALA A 100 3.25 8.21 -6.52
CA ALA A 100 3.82 8.22 -5.17
C ALA A 100 4.37 6.84 -4.76
N LEU A 101 3.66 5.74 -5.03
CA LEU A 101 4.15 4.41 -4.72
C LEU A 101 5.43 4.07 -5.48
N ARG A 102 5.50 4.40 -6.78
CA ARG A 102 6.73 4.18 -7.56
C ARG A 102 7.91 4.99 -7.04
N GLN A 103 7.67 6.24 -6.67
CA GLN A 103 8.71 7.15 -6.18
C GLN A 103 9.21 6.76 -4.79
N ILE A 104 8.30 6.43 -3.89
CA ILE A 104 8.62 6.18 -2.48
C ILE A 104 9.13 4.75 -2.25
N LEU A 105 8.46 3.75 -2.85
CA LEU A 105 8.82 2.34 -2.65
C LEU A 105 9.80 1.82 -3.71
N GLY A 106 9.97 2.53 -4.83
CA GLY A 106 10.88 2.10 -5.91
C GLY A 106 10.58 0.68 -6.38
N ASP A 107 11.61 -0.16 -6.36
CA ASP A 107 11.52 -1.58 -6.74
C ASP A 107 10.67 -2.42 -5.75
N ASP A 108 10.39 -1.92 -4.54
CA ASP A 108 9.52 -2.57 -3.57
C ASP A 108 8.03 -2.20 -3.73
N SER A 109 7.69 -1.38 -4.73
CA SER A 109 6.30 -1.12 -5.08
C SER A 109 5.58 -2.40 -5.47
N PRO A 110 4.31 -2.57 -5.09
CA PRO A 110 3.48 -3.66 -5.61
C PRO A 110 3.56 -3.77 -7.13
N GLY A 111 3.72 -4.96 -7.67
CA GLY A 111 3.72 -5.18 -9.12
C GLY A 111 2.38 -4.83 -9.77
N CYS A 112 1.30 -4.96 -8.99
CA CYS A 112 -0.04 -4.52 -9.36
C CYS A 112 -0.82 -4.09 -8.12
N LEU A 113 -1.90 -3.33 -8.36
CA LEU A 113 -2.95 -3.03 -7.39
C LEU A 113 -4.29 -3.40 -8.02
N TRP A 114 -5.17 -3.96 -7.23
CA TRP A 114 -6.57 -4.17 -7.57
C TRP A 114 -7.39 -3.08 -6.91
N ALA A 115 -8.32 -2.51 -7.65
CA ALA A 115 -9.06 -1.32 -7.24
C ALA A 115 -10.57 -1.53 -7.43
N LYS A 116 -11.37 -0.99 -6.49
CA LYS A 116 -12.83 -0.92 -6.59
C LYS A 116 -13.31 0.43 -6.08
N GLY A 117 -14.02 1.16 -6.92
CA GLY A 117 -14.53 2.50 -6.61
C GLY A 117 -13.85 3.60 -7.40
N GLU A 118 -13.73 4.79 -6.82
CA GLU A 118 -13.36 6.02 -7.52
C GLU A 118 -11.85 6.20 -7.68
N LEU A 119 -11.31 5.85 -8.85
CA LEU A 119 -9.88 5.95 -9.16
C LEU A 119 -9.31 7.38 -9.15
N SER A 120 -10.15 8.40 -9.39
CA SER A 120 -9.75 9.82 -9.37
C SER A 120 -9.12 10.24 -8.04
N LEU A 121 -9.47 9.56 -6.92
CA LEU A 121 -8.92 9.80 -5.60
C LEU A 121 -7.40 9.56 -5.52
N LEU A 122 -6.84 8.76 -6.42
CA LEU A 122 -5.40 8.52 -6.49
C LEU A 122 -4.59 9.76 -6.88
N ALA A 123 -5.19 10.71 -7.57
CA ALA A 123 -4.53 11.95 -7.99
C ALA A 123 -4.57 13.08 -6.95
N MET A 124 -5.42 12.96 -5.92
CA MET A 124 -5.63 14.01 -4.92
C MET A 124 -4.55 13.98 -3.80
N PRO A 125 -4.33 15.10 -3.08
CA PRO A 125 -3.50 15.13 -1.87
C PRO A 125 -4.02 14.14 -0.81
N LYS A 126 -3.11 13.44 -0.13
CA LYS A 126 -3.46 12.34 0.77
C LYS A 126 -2.73 12.44 2.10
N ILE A 127 -3.47 12.15 3.18
CA ILE A 127 -2.90 11.86 4.50
C ILE A 127 -3.31 10.45 4.92
N ALA A 128 -2.49 9.79 5.70
CA ALA A 128 -2.80 8.47 6.23
C ALA A 128 -3.12 8.52 7.73
N LEU A 129 -4.00 7.63 8.16
CA LEU A 129 -4.18 7.31 9.57
C LEU A 129 -4.03 5.81 9.78
N VAL A 130 -3.25 5.47 10.79
CA VAL A 130 -3.04 4.11 11.29
C VAL A 130 -3.20 4.06 12.80
N GLY A 131 -3.56 2.91 13.33
CA GLY A 131 -3.67 2.77 14.78
C GLY A 131 -4.18 1.40 15.23
N SER A 132 -4.28 1.25 16.54
CA SER A 132 -4.74 0.03 17.19
C SER A 132 -6.20 -0.29 16.85
N ARG A 133 -6.52 -1.59 16.90
CA ARG A 133 -7.91 -2.08 16.77
C ARG A 133 -8.78 -1.73 17.99
N GLU A 134 -8.15 -1.42 19.09
CA GLU A 134 -8.78 -0.97 20.32
C GLU A 134 -8.14 0.37 20.71
N LEU A 135 -8.97 1.38 20.88
CA LEU A 135 -8.56 2.74 21.19
C LEU A 135 -9.02 3.15 22.60
N ASN A 136 -8.15 3.82 23.31
CA ASN A 136 -8.53 4.61 24.46
C ASN A 136 -9.43 5.78 24.02
N ARG A 137 -10.13 6.40 24.96
CA ARG A 137 -11.09 7.45 24.66
C ARG A 137 -10.43 8.65 23.95
N GLU A 138 -9.30 9.11 24.45
CA GLU A 138 -8.58 10.26 23.89
C GLU A 138 -8.01 9.96 22.50
N ASN A 139 -7.44 8.75 22.30
CA ASN A 139 -6.91 8.31 21.02
C ASN A 139 -8.03 8.17 19.97
N ARG A 140 -9.25 7.79 20.40
CA ARG A 140 -10.43 7.78 19.52
C ARG A 140 -10.79 9.20 19.06
N VAL A 141 -10.83 10.17 19.99
CA VAL A 141 -11.09 11.58 19.66
C VAL A 141 -10.06 12.11 18.68
N PHE A 142 -8.78 11.75 18.85
CA PHE A 142 -7.75 12.09 17.89
C PHE A 142 -7.98 11.48 16.50
N ALA A 143 -8.33 10.20 16.44
CA ALA A 143 -8.61 9.52 15.16
C ALA A 143 -9.82 10.14 14.44
N GLU A 144 -10.90 10.46 15.18
CA GLU A 144 -12.07 11.19 14.67
C GLU A 144 -11.67 12.58 14.13
N ALA A 145 -10.85 13.31 14.89
CA ALA A 145 -10.37 14.63 14.49
C ALA A 145 -9.52 14.59 13.22
N VAL A 146 -8.61 13.59 13.07
CA VAL A 146 -7.84 13.41 11.83
C VAL A 146 -8.77 13.16 10.65
N GLY A 147 -9.79 12.28 10.81
CA GLY A 147 -10.77 12.01 9.76
C GLY A 147 -11.56 13.25 9.36
N PHE A 148 -12.08 14.00 10.33
CA PHE A 148 -12.80 15.24 10.11
C PHE A 148 -11.93 16.30 9.40
N GLN A 149 -10.71 16.50 9.87
CA GLN A 149 -9.79 17.49 9.31
C GLN A 149 -9.28 17.10 7.92
N ALA A 150 -9.14 15.81 7.63
CA ALA A 150 -8.87 15.36 6.26
C ALA A 150 -9.95 15.86 5.29
N ALA A 151 -11.23 15.68 5.65
CA ALA A 151 -12.36 16.18 4.84
C ALA A 151 -12.36 17.71 4.75
N ALA A 152 -12.26 18.40 5.88
CA ALA A 152 -12.35 19.86 5.96
C ALA A 152 -11.24 20.57 5.17
N GLN A 153 -10.04 19.96 5.09
CA GLN A 153 -8.88 20.52 4.40
C GLN A 153 -8.63 19.94 3.00
N GLY A 154 -9.57 19.15 2.47
CA GLY A 154 -9.52 18.64 1.10
C GLY A 154 -8.55 17.48 0.85
N TYR A 155 -8.07 16.82 1.90
CA TYR A 155 -7.27 15.61 1.79
C TYR A 155 -8.12 14.37 1.61
N VAL A 156 -7.60 13.38 0.88
CA VAL A 156 -8.12 12.02 0.91
C VAL A 156 -7.48 11.28 2.10
N LEU A 157 -8.32 10.67 2.94
CA LEU A 157 -7.86 9.87 4.07
C LEU A 157 -7.49 8.45 3.59
N VAL A 158 -6.25 8.03 3.81
CA VAL A 158 -5.77 6.68 3.50
C VAL A 158 -5.68 5.86 4.78
N SER A 159 -6.27 4.67 4.82
CA SER A 159 -6.13 3.75 5.95
C SER A 159 -6.40 2.30 5.57
N GLY A 160 -6.39 1.38 6.54
CA GLY A 160 -6.45 -0.05 6.31
C GLY A 160 -7.82 -0.70 6.46
N ASN A 161 -8.86 0.06 6.74
CA ASN A 161 -10.22 -0.44 6.99
C ASN A 161 -10.33 -1.45 8.17
N ALA A 162 -9.36 -1.48 9.07
CA ALA A 162 -9.41 -2.32 10.26
C ALA A 162 -10.36 -1.73 11.32
N ARG A 163 -10.84 -2.58 12.25
CA ARG A 163 -11.57 -2.09 13.42
C ARG A 163 -10.71 -1.13 14.23
N GLY A 164 -11.31 -0.21 14.95
CA GLY A 164 -10.64 0.77 15.80
C GLY A 164 -10.23 2.01 15.01
N ALA A 165 -8.96 2.41 15.06
CA ALA A 165 -8.48 3.68 14.53
C ALA A 165 -8.88 3.93 13.08
N ASP A 166 -8.66 2.95 12.21
CA ASP A 166 -8.94 3.08 10.77
C ASP A 166 -10.41 3.39 10.52
N LYS A 167 -11.32 2.56 11.06
CA LYS A 167 -12.77 2.78 10.88
C LYS A 167 -13.24 4.07 11.51
N THR A 168 -12.79 4.38 12.72
CA THR A 168 -13.14 5.62 13.42
C THR A 168 -12.84 6.85 12.55
N ALA A 169 -11.63 6.92 12.00
CA ALA A 169 -11.25 8.05 11.15
C ALA A 169 -11.97 8.06 9.79
N GLN A 170 -12.18 6.88 9.16
CA GLN A 170 -12.92 6.79 7.90
C GLN A 170 -14.37 7.24 8.05
N GLU A 171 -15.04 6.81 9.13
CA GLU A 171 -16.43 7.18 9.42
C GLU A 171 -16.55 8.70 9.65
N ALA A 172 -15.63 9.30 10.44
CA ALA A 172 -15.60 10.73 10.66
C ALA A 172 -15.32 11.52 9.37
N CYS A 173 -14.39 11.05 8.53
CA CYS A 173 -14.08 11.67 7.24
C CYS A 173 -15.28 11.65 6.29
N LEU A 174 -15.92 10.50 6.13
CA LEU A 174 -17.10 10.35 5.25
C LEU A 174 -18.32 11.13 5.77
N ALA A 175 -18.54 11.14 7.09
CA ALA A 175 -19.63 11.93 7.71
C ALA A 175 -19.45 13.43 7.48
N ALA A 176 -18.22 13.91 7.34
CA ALA A 176 -17.88 15.28 6.99
C ALA A 176 -17.85 15.55 5.46
N GLY A 177 -18.33 14.61 4.63
CA GLY A 177 -18.32 14.73 3.17
C GLY A 177 -16.95 14.54 2.52
N GLY A 178 -15.99 14.00 3.24
CA GLY A 178 -14.63 13.74 2.76
C GLY A 178 -14.51 12.48 1.91
N ARG A 179 -13.27 12.13 1.56
CA ARG A 179 -12.92 11.03 0.65
C ARG A 179 -11.95 10.08 1.31
N VAL A 180 -12.08 8.79 1.00
CA VAL A 180 -11.32 7.72 1.65
C VAL A 180 -10.71 6.76 0.64
N ILE A 181 -9.44 6.41 0.84
CA ILE A 181 -8.80 5.25 0.21
C ILE A 181 -8.58 4.19 1.28
N SER A 182 -9.25 3.04 1.12
CA SER A 182 -9.11 1.88 2.00
C SER A 182 -8.18 0.86 1.37
N VAL A 183 -6.96 0.70 1.89
CA VAL A 183 -6.07 -0.37 1.44
C VAL A 183 -6.40 -1.63 2.24
N VAL A 184 -7.08 -2.57 1.63
CA VAL A 184 -7.66 -3.74 2.30
C VAL A 184 -6.74 -4.96 2.21
N ALA A 185 -6.83 -5.85 3.20
CA ALA A 185 -6.11 -7.12 3.24
C ALA A 185 -7.04 -8.34 3.12
N ASP A 186 -8.32 -8.10 2.96
CA ASP A 186 -9.38 -9.08 2.74
C ASP A 186 -9.87 -9.02 1.27
N ARG A 187 -10.92 -9.76 0.98
CA ARG A 187 -11.51 -9.85 -0.37
C ARG A 187 -12.04 -8.48 -0.81
N LEU A 188 -11.42 -7.90 -1.83
CA LEU A 188 -11.82 -6.62 -2.41
C LEU A 188 -13.25 -6.69 -2.99
N ASP A 189 -13.62 -7.81 -3.60
CA ASP A 189 -14.95 -8.02 -4.20
C ASP A 189 -16.08 -8.04 -3.18
N SER A 190 -15.79 -8.30 -1.89
CA SER A 190 -16.78 -8.28 -0.81
C SER A 190 -17.18 -6.88 -0.37
N HIS A 191 -16.38 -5.86 -0.69
CA HIS A 191 -16.71 -4.49 -0.37
C HIS A 191 -17.72 -3.92 -1.38
N ARG A 192 -18.77 -3.27 -0.87
CA ARG A 192 -19.72 -2.55 -1.72
C ARG A 192 -19.08 -1.24 -2.18
N ALA A 193 -19.23 -0.93 -3.46
CA ALA A 193 -18.88 0.39 -3.97
C ALA A 193 -19.67 1.47 -3.20
N LYS A 194 -18.97 2.51 -2.78
CA LYS A 194 -19.51 3.68 -2.07
C LYS A 194 -19.00 4.94 -2.74
N GLU A 195 -19.82 5.95 -2.75
CA GLU A 195 -19.39 7.28 -3.16
C GLU A 195 -18.25 7.78 -2.28
N ASN A 196 -17.29 8.47 -2.87
CA ASN A 196 -16.11 9.00 -2.18
C ASN A 196 -15.18 7.95 -1.55
N VAL A 197 -15.28 6.68 -1.98
CA VAL A 197 -14.43 5.60 -1.45
C VAL A 197 -13.75 4.84 -2.59
N LEU A 198 -12.45 4.65 -2.44
CA LEU A 198 -11.65 3.74 -3.25
C LEU A 198 -11.10 2.63 -2.36
N TYR A 199 -11.37 1.39 -2.70
CA TYR A 199 -10.73 0.22 -2.08
C TYR A 199 -9.57 -0.24 -2.95
N LEU A 200 -8.44 -0.57 -2.32
CA LEU A 200 -7.23 -1.09 -2.97
C LEU A 200 -6.78 -2.39 -2.32
N SER A 201 -6.29 -3.33 -3.12
CA SER A 201 -5.65 -4.57 -2.66
C SER A 201 -4.38 -4.85 -3.48
N GLU A 202 -3.34 -5.44 -2.86
CA GLU A 202 -2.08 -5.77 -3.55
C GLU A 202 -2.13 -7.09 -4.32
N ASP A 203 -2.83 -8.10 -3.79
CA ASP A 203 -2.63 -9.49 -4.24
C ASP A 203 -3.68 -9.98 -5.22
N GLY A 204 -4.89 -9.43 -5.16
CA GLY A 204 -6.01 -9.84 -5.98
C GLY A 204 -7.31 -9.21 -5.51
N PHE A 205 -8.38 -9.37 -6.29
CA PHE A 205 -9.69 -8.88 -5.90
C PHE A 205 -10.47 -9.86 -5.01
N ASP A 206 -10.11 -11.13 -5.03
CA ASP A 206 -10.81 -12.23 -4.35
C ASP A 206 -9.98 -12.91 -3.24
N CYS A 207 -8.80 -12.37 -2.94
CA CYS A 207 -7.90 -12.98 -1.97
C CYS A 207 -8.40 -12.82 -0.53
N PRO A 208 -8.50 -13.90 0.28
CA PRO A 208 -9.00 -13.84 1.65
C PRO A 208 -8.02 -13.10 2.58
N PHE A 209 -8.52 -12.68 3.73
CA PHE A 209 -7.70 -12.04 4.76
C PHE A 209 -6.61 -12.98 5.28
N THR A 210 -5.39 -12.44 5.39
CA THR A 210 -4.31 -13.03 6.20
C THR A 210 -3.61 -11.93 7.01
N ALA A 211 -3.04 -12.30 8.16
CA ALA A 211 -2.26 -11.37 8.98
C ALA A 211 -1.02 -10.85 8.20
N GLN A 212 -0.39 -11.72 7.40
CA GLN A 212 0.76 -11.34 6.58
C GLN A 212 0.40 -10.28 5.53
N ARG A 213 -0.76 -10.41 4.86
CA ARG A 213 -1.26 -9.41 3.91
C ARG A 213 -1.56 -8.09 4.61
N ALA A 214 -2.16 -8.13 5.81
CA ALA A 214 -2.43 -6.94 6.60
C ALA A 214 -1.14 -6.18 7.00
N ILE A 215 -0.06 -6.90 7.31
CA ILE A 215 1.25 -6.31 7.62
C ILE A 215 1.91 -5.78 6.34
N SER A 216 1.89 -6.56 5.26
CA SER A 216 2.51 -6.18 3.98
C SER A 216 1.94 -4.87 3.43
N ARG A 217 0.60 -4.74 3.41
CA ARG A 217 -0.07 -3.59 2.81
C ARG A 217 0.15 -2.27 3.58
N ASN A 218 0.63 -2.31 4.84
CA ASN A 218 0.88 -1.09 5.61
C ASN A 218 1.87 -0.16 4.91
N ARG A 219 2.89 -0.70 4.21
CA ARG A 219 3.81 0.14 3.43
C ARG A 219 3.10 0.94 2.34
N VAL A 220 2.03 0.37 1.75
CA VAL A 220 1.23 1.06 0.73
C VAL A 220 0.44 2.21 1.34
N ILE A 221 -0.14 2.02 2.53
CA ILE A 221 -0.84 3.09 3.25
C ILE A 221 0.11 4.27 3.49
N HIS A 222 1.27 4.00 4.07
CA HIS A 222 2.25 5.04 4.37
C HIS A 222 2.78 5.73 3.10
N ALA A 223 3.09 4.97 2.06
CA ALA A 223 3.70 5.51 0.84
C ALA A 223 2.70 6.21 -0.11
N LEU A 224 1.40 6.01 0.08
CA LEU A 224 0.37 6.76 -0.66
C LEU A 224 0.19 8.18 -0.11
N ALA A 225 0.58 8.45 1.12
CA ALA A 225 0.30 9.69 1.84
C ALA A 225 1.56 10.51 2.07
N GLU A 226 1.40 11.83 2.13
CA GLU A 226 2.49 12.76 2.47
C GLU A 226 2.79 12.74 3.97
N LYS A 227 1.76 12.56 4.79
CA LYS A 227 1.80 12.55 6.25
C LYS A 227 1.02 11.34 6.78
N THR A 228 1.58 10.66 7.77
CA THR A 228 0.92 9.55 8.48
C THR A 228 0.69 9.94 9.93
N PHE A 229 -0.55 9.85 10.35
CA PHE A 229 -0.97 10.05 11.74
C PHE A 229 -1.13 8.70 12.43
N VAL A 230 -0.52 8.55 13.61
CA VAL A 230 -0.60 7.34 14.44
C VAL A 230 -1.47 7.66 15.64
N ALA A 231 -2.69 7.12 15.66
CA ALA A 231 -3.63 7.40 16.74
C ALA A 231 -3.25 6.68 18.05
N GLN A 232 -2.84 5.42 17.94
CA GLN A 232 -2.38 4.60 19.07
C GLN A 232 -1.66 3.38 18.52
N CYS A 233 -0.61 2.89 19.20
CA CYS A 233 0.00 1.61 18.86
C CYS A 233 0.45 0.87 20.12
N GLY A 234 0.64 -0.44 19.99
CA GLY A 234 1.24 -1.24 21.05
C GLY A 234 2.74 -0.95 21.20
N TYR A 235 3.25 -1.06 22.42
CA TYR A 235 4.67 -0.88 22.69
C TYR A 235 5.47 -2.04 22.09
N GLN A 236 6.28 -1.75 21.08
CA GLN A 236 7.13 -2.70 20.36
C GLN A 236 6.38 -3.95 19.81
N THR A 237 5.08 -3.82 19.54
CA THR A 237 4.26 -4.95 19.09
C THR A 237 3.13 -4.54 18.16
N GLY A 238 2.77 -5.44 17.25
CA GLY A 238 1.63 -5.33 16.36
C GLY A 238 1.91 -4.59 15.06
N GLY A 239 0.99 -4.76 14.11
CA GLY A 239 1.15 -4.27 12.73
C GLY A 239 1.26 -2.75 12.61
N THR A 240 0.63 -1.99 13.51
CA THR A 240 0.76 -0.51 13.54
C THR A 240 2.18 -0.11 13.95
N TRP A 241 2.72 -0.72 15.01
CA TRP A 241 4.09 -0.48 15.44
C TRP A 241 5.09 -0.81 14.32
N ASP A 242 5.04 -2.04 13.80
CA ASP A 242 5.96 -2.50 12.75
C ASP A 242 5.90 -1.64 11.48
N GLY A 243 4.69 -1.25 11.06
CA GLY A 243 4.48 -0.38 9.91
C GLY A 243 5.04 1.02 10.14
N THR A 244 4.81 1.60 11.33
CA THR A 244 5.29 2.95 11.68
C THR A 244 6.82 2.99 11.79
N VAL A 245 7.44 2.00 12.44
CA VAL A 245 8.90 1.89 12.55
C VAL A 245 9.55 1.75 11.18
N LYS A 246 8.96 0.94 10.28
CA LYS A 246 9.43 0.85 8.89
C LYS A 246 9.27 2.18 8.15
N ASN A 247 8.14 2.89 8.34
CA ASN A 247 7.95 4.21 7.75
C ASN A 247 9.02 5.19 8.22
N LEU A 248 9.30 5.28 9.51
CA LEU A 248 10.36 6.13 10.07
C LEU A 248 11.73 5.77 9.50
N ARG A 249 12.04 4.46 9.41
CA ARG A 249 13.32 3.96 8.91
C ARG A 249 13.55 4.26 7.42
N PHE A 250 12.52 4.08 6.60
CA PHE A 250 12.65 4.21 5.15
C PHE A 250 12.12 5.54 4.60
N GLY A 251 11.53 6.38 5.44
CA GLY A 251 11.07 7.71 5.07
C GLY A 251 9.92 7.73 4.08
N TYR A 252 8.95 6.81 4.19
CA TYR A 252 7.83 6.76 3.26
C TYR A 252 6.96 8.02 3.32
N SER A 253 6.68 8.52 4.54
CA SER A 253 5.94 9.77 4.80
C SER A 253 6.38 10.40 6.11
N ALA A 254 6.04 11.67 6.36
CA ALA A 254 6.22 12.28 7.67
C ALA A 254 5.29 11.61 8.71
N VAL A 255 5.81 11.30 9.90
CA VAL A 255 5.07 10.57 10.95
C VAL A 255 4.73 11.49 12.11
N TYR A 256 3.45 11.55 12.45
CA TYR A 256 2.88 12.31 13.56
C TYR A 256 2.14 11.37 14.50
N CYS A 257 2.58 11.29 15.77
CA CYS A 257 1.93 10.47 16.78
C CYS A 257 1.05 11.32 17.68
N PHE A 258 -0.10 10.80 18.09
CA PHE A 258 -0.87 11.44 19.14
C PHE A 258 -0.10 11.45 20.45
N ALA A 259 -0.01 12.63 21.09
CA ALA A 259 0.70 12.85 22.35
C ALA A 259 -0.12 12.29 23.54
N ASP A 260 -0.22 10.96 23.63
CA ASP A 260 -0.97 10.26 24.68
C ASP A 260 -0.13 9.90 25.91
N GLY A 261 1.16 10.22 25.91
CA GLY A 261 2.09 9.94 27.00
C GLY A 261 2.45 8.45 27.16
N SER A 262 2.02 7.59 26.22
CA SER A 262 2.32 6.15 26.30
C SER A 262 3.79 5.84 26.02
N PRO A 263 4.33 4.73 26.57
CA PRO A 263 5.69 4.29 26.25
C PRO A 263 5.92 4.08 24.72
N ALA A 264 4.88 3.68 24.00
CA ALA A 264 4.96 3.50 22.55
C ALA A 264 5.13 4.84 21.84
N GLN A 265 4.35 5.87 22.21
CA GLN A 265 4.47 7.22 21.67
C GLN A 265 5.85 7.80 21.94
N GLN A 266 6.35 7.71 23.20
CA GLN A 266 7.66 8.24 23.58
C GLN A 266 8.79 7.59 22.78
N LEU A 267 8.72 6.28 22.53
CA LEU A 267 9.74 5.59 21.75
C LEU A 267 9.67 5.97 20.26
N LEU A 268 8.48 6.12 19.69
CA LEU A 268 8.33 6.59 18.30
C LEU A 268 8.86 8.02 18.11
N GLU A 269 8.67 8.89 19.12
CA GLU A 269 9.23 10.25 19.13
C GLU A 269 10.77 10.23 19.14
N GLN A 270 11.38 9.37 19.97
CA GLN A 270 12.82 9.14 19.96
C GLN A 270 13.33 8.62 18.61
N MET A 271 12.50 7.88 17.88
CA MET A 271 12.80 7.36 16.54
C MET A 271 12.53 8.38 15.42
N GLY A 272 12.08 9.60 15.73
CA GLY A 272 11.90 10.69 14.78
C GLY A 272 10.46 10.98 14.37
N ALA A 273 9.44 10.41 15.04
CA ALA A 273 8.07 10.86 14.89
C ALA A 273 7.88 12.20 15.60
N GLU A 274 6.97 13.04 15.12
CA GLU A 274 6.55 14.26 15.81
C GLU A 274 5.30 13.96 16.63
N CYS A 275 5.28 14.44 17.90
CA CYS A 275 4.13 14.27 18.78
C CYS A 275 3.24 15.49 18.73
N ILE A 276 1.96 15.27 18.45
CA ILE A 276 0.96 16.33 18.29
C ILE A 276 -0.32 16.06 19.07
N GLY A 277 -0.99 17.13 19.47
CA GLY A 277 -2.34 17.09 20.02
C GLY A 277 -3.40 17.39 18.96
N VAL A 278 -4.68 17.25 19.34
CA VAL A 278 -5.82 17.51 18.44
C VAL A 278 -5.82 18.94 17.88
N GLY A 279 -5.40 19.93 18.68
CA GLY A 279 -5.38 21.34 18.25
C GLY A 279 -4.46 21.62 17.05
N GLN A 280 -3.38 20.86 16.90
CA GLN A 280 -2.44 21.02 15.80
C GLN A 280 -2.96 20.49 14.44
N LEU A 281 -4.04 19.72 14.46
CA LEU A 281 -4.73 19.26 13.25
C LEU A 281 -5.51 20.38 12.53
N ALA A 282 -5.71 21.53 13.16
CA ALA A 282 -6.45 22.66 12.58
C ALA A 282 -5.85 23.14 11.25
N ASP A 283 -4.54 22.97 11.07
CA ASP A 283 -3.85 23.20 9.79
C ASP A 283 -2.81 22.11 9.54
N ILE A 284 -3.24 21.07 8.80
CA ILE A 284 -2.38 19.94 8.43
C ILE A 284 -1.24 20.37 7.49
N SER A 285 -1.45 21.43 6.68
CA SER A 285 -0.44 21.91 5.74
C SER A 285 0.79 22.47 6.44
N CYS A 286 0.60 23.09 7.61
CA CYS A 286 1.67 23.66 8.44
C CYS A 286 2.50 22.62 9.20
N LEU A 287 2.05 21.35 9.27
CA LEU A 287 2.83 20.28 9.86
C LEU A 287 4.02 19.95 8.93
N GLN A 288 5.20 20.47 9.25
CA GLN A 288 6.40 20.27 8.44
C GLN A 288 7.15 19.00 8.87
N LYS A 289 7.70 18.27 7.89
CA LYS A 289 8.60 17.15 8.17
C LYS A 289 9.88 17.67 8.82
N LEU A 290 10.06 17.46 10.10
CA LEU A 290 11.36 17.60 10.73
C LEU A 290 12.24 16.44 10.20
N ASN A 291 13.12 16.74 9.25
CA ASN A 291 14.17 15.83 8.79
C ASN A 291 15.20 15.63 9.92
N ARG A 292 14.87 14.85 10.92
CA ARG A 292 15.85 14.29 11.85
C ARG A 292 16.15 12.86 11.37
N GLY A 293 17.13 12.75 10.46
CA GLY A 293 17.70 11.46 10.07
C GLY A 293 18.32 10.76 11.28
N PHE A 294 17.58 9.86 11.89
CA PHE A 294 18.06 9.03 13.03
C PHE A 294 18.88 7.83 12.56
N PHE A 295 18.99 7.61 11.26
CA PHE A 295 19.67 6.43 10.67
C PHE A 295 20.87 6.77 9.79
N GLU A 296 21.44 7.98 9.89
CA GLU A 296 22.77 8.29 9.36
C GLU A 296 23.82 8.05 10.47
N GLN A 297 24.04 6.79 10.82
CA GLN A 297 25.27 6.32 11.49
C GLN A 297 25.55 4.88 11.05
#